data_ecbef0afe50c25f65a10a6c7b6b2e4fa
#
_entry.id   ecbef0afe50c25f65a10a6c7b6b2e4fa
#
_cell.length_a   1.000
_cell.length_b   1.000
_cell.length_c   1.000
_cell.angle_alpha   90.00
_cell.angle_beta   90.00
_cell.angle_gamma   90.00
#
_symmetry.space_group_name_H-M   'P 1'
#
loop_
_entity.id
_entity.type
_entity.pdbx_description
1 polymer ?
#
loop_
_entity_poly.entity_id
_entity_poly.type
_entity_poly.pdbx_seq_one_letter_code
_entity_poly.pdbx_strand_id
1 'polypeptide(L)'
;MRDFQGIDANVKDWLRKAREIILDSFNLSLDVETKSGPTDLVTNVDKEVERFYIQQIQNAYPEAKILGEETSKIHPLTNMEGLVFILDPIDGTMNFVKQKRNFASMIAVYYNNRPLLGYIYDIIRDELYWGGPVYDAVYCNDYQLAIPTDSILSEGLVQLCRPFVMNDSYGFRRVVDASAGLRMYGCAGLEFINVLTGRCICYASTLRPWDLAAGKILAETLDLVVEAIDVKETNMLSSKVVLVATKNAEKDITKLISI
;
A
#
# COMPACT_ATOMS: atom_id res chain seq x y z
N MET A 1 12.28 5.71 26.09
CA MET A 1 12.36 5.72 24.62
C MET A 1 11.64 4.46 24.16
N ARG A 2 10.63 4.53 23.28
CA ARG A 2 9.96 3.31 22.80
C ARG A 2 10.94 2.51 21.95
N ASP A 3 10.88 1.19 22.10
CA ASP A 3 11.69 0.25 21.33
C ASP A 3 11.08 0.05 19.92
N PHE A 4 11.43 0.95 18.99
CA PHE A 4 10.98 0.83 17.61
C PHE A 4 11.64 -0.35 16.87
N GLN A 5 12.81 -0.81 17.31
CA GLN A 5 13.45 -1.99 16.75
C GLN A 5 12.70 -3.27 17.14
N GLY A 6 12.17 -3.32 18.36
CA GLY A 6 11.29 -4.41 18.78
C GLY A 6 9.99 -4.46 17.97
N ILE A 7 9.42 -3.28 17.62
CA ILE A 7 8.24 -3.22 16.73
C ILE A 7 8.58 -3.79 15.36
N ASP A 8 9.71 -3.38 14.76
CA ASP A 8 10.16 -3.85 13.47
C ASP A 8 10.33 -5.38 13.43
N ALA A 9 11.03 -5.94 14.42
CA ALA A 9 11.23 -7.39 14.51
C ALA A 9 9.91 -8.16 14.60
N ASN A 10 8.97 -7.68 15.42
CA ASN A 10 7.65 -8.28 15.58
C ASN A 10 6.85 -8.23 14.27
N VAL A 11 6.77 -7.07 13.60
CA VAL A 11 5.98 -6.94 12.36
C VAL A 11 6.54 -7.84 11.26
N LYS A 12 7.86 -7.93 11.11
CA LYS A 12 8.49 -8.83 10.15
C LYS A 12 8.17 -10.32 10.43
N ASP A 13 8.18 -10.72 11.69
CA ASP A 13 7.80 -12.08 12.09
C ASP A 13 6.33 -12.35 11.78
N TRP A 14 5.43 -11.41 12.09
CA TRP A 14 4.01 -11.55 11.80
C TRP A 14 3.72 -11.64 10.30
N LEU A 15 4.38 -10.81 9.48
CA LEU A 15 4.23 -10.87 8.03
C LEU A 15 4.70 -12.21 7.45
N ARG A 16 5.80 -12.79 7.95
CA ARG A 16 6.25 -14.11 7.52
C ARG A 16 5.25 -15.21 7.89
N LYS A 17 4.71 -15.18 9.11
CA LYS A 17 3.67 -16.13 9.54
C LYS A 17 2.37 -15.97 8.75
N ALA A 18 1.96 -14.73 8.46
CA ALA A 18 0.81 -14.47 7.61
C ALA A 18 1.00 -15.03 6.20
N ARG A 19 2.22 -14.90 5.64
CA ARG A 19 2.56 -15.52 4.34
C ARG A 19 2.34 -17.02 4.37
N GLU A 20 2.76 -17.72 5.44
CA GLU A 20 2.52 -19.16 5.58
C GLU A 20 1.02 -19.48 5.56
N ILE A 21 0.20 -18.75 6.35
CA ILE A 21 -1.26 -18.91 6.35
C ILE A 21 -1.85 -18.73 4.95
N ILE A 22 -1.43 -17.68 4.24
CA ILE A 22 -1.91 -17.37 2.89
C ILE A 22 -1.53 -18.48 1.91
N LEU A 23 -0.29 -18.94 1.91
CA LEU A 23 0.18 -19.99 0.99
C LEU A 23 -0.48 -21.34 1.26
N ASP A 24 -0.67 -21.70 2.52
CA ASP A 24 -1.36 -22.94 2.91
C ASP A 24 -2.82 -22.94 2.43
N SER A 25 -3.47 -21.77 2.40
CA SER A 25 -4.84 -21.60 1.90
C SER A 25 -5.01 -21.96 0.42
N PHE A 26 -3.94 -21.98 -0.37
CA PHE A 26 -4.02 -22.35 -1.80
C PHE A 26 -4.50 -23.79 -2.04
N ASN A 27 -4.36 -24.65 -1.06
CA ASN A 27 -4.79 -26.04 -1.08
C ASN A 27 -6.20 -26.25 -0.47
N LEU A 28 -6.82 -25.17 0.02
CA LEU A 28 -8.13 -25.21 0.66
C LEU A 28 -9.19 -24.57 -0.25
N SER A 29 -10.48 -24.84 0.06
CA SER A 29 -11.57 -24.12 -0.57
C SER A 29 -11.64 -22.70 -0.04
N LEU A 30 -11.71 -21.71 -0.94
CA LEU A 30 -11.90 -20.31 -0.58
C LEU A 30 -13.41 -20.01 -0.51
N ASP A 31 -13.84 -19.45 0.61
CA ASP A 31 -15.14 -18.82 0.73
C ASP A 31 -15.00 -17.37 0.29
N VAL A 32 -15.63 -17.03 -0.84
CA VAL A 32 -15.50 -15.69 -1.45
C VAL A 32 -16.84 -14.96 -1.31
N GLU A 33 -16.79 -13.78 -0.68
CA GLU A 33 -17.93 -12.88 -0.53
C GLU A 33 -17.67 -11.57 -1.31
N THR A 34 -18.73 -10.85 -1.66
CA THR A 34 -18.64 -9.50 -2.23
C THR A 34 -18.96 -8.46 -1.16
N LYS A 35 -18.14 -7.38 -1.05
CA LYS A 35 -18.33 -6.29 -0.07
C LYS A 35 -19.30 -5.22 -0.59
N SER A 36 -18.87 -4.43 -1.57
CA SER A 36 -19.63 -3.29 -2.10
C SER A 36 -20.03 -3.46 -3.57
N GLY A 37 -19.53 -4.50 -4.24
CA GLY A 37 -19.81 -4.77 -5.64
C GLY A 37 -19.04 -5.99 -6.17
N PRO A 38 -19.31 -6.41 -7.41
CA PRO A 38 -18.78 -7.66 -7.96
C PRO A 38 -17.24 -7.70 -8.11
N THR A 39 -16.59 -6.57 -7.99
CA THR A 39 -15.12 -6.45 -8.05
C THR A 39 -14.47 -6.16 -6.69
N ASP A 40 -15.25 -5.99 -5.64
CA ASP A 40 -14.80 -5.75 -4.26
C ASP A 40 -15.02 -7.04 -3.46
N LEU A 41 -14.01 -7.90 -3.43
CA LEU A 41 -14.08 -9.23 -2.83
C LEU A 41 -13.43 -9.25 -1.44
N VAL A 42 -13.89 -10.21 -0.64
CA VAL A 42 -13.24 -10.65 0.60
C VAL A 42 -13.32 -12.17 0.68
N THR A 43 -12.30 -12.79 1.24
CA THR A 43 -12.29 -14.22 1.49
C THR A 43 -12.20 -14.52 2.99
N ASN A 44 -12.44 -15.78 3.34
CA ASN A 44 -12.18 -16.27 4.69
C ASN A 44 -10.71 -16.07 5.10
N VAL A 45 -9.77 -16.08 4.13
CA VAL A 45 -8.34 -15.91 4.36
C VAL A 45 -8.01 -14.46 4.72
N ASP A 46 -8.59 -13.46 4.04
CA ASP A 46 -8.45 -12.04 4.40
C ASP A 46 -8.84 -11.83 5.88
N LYS A 47 -10.02 -12.36 6.27
CA LYS A 47 -10.53 -12.27 7.64
C LYS A 47 -9.65 -13.00 8.65
N GLU A 48 -9.07 -14.14 8.27
CA GLU A 48 -8.18 -14.94 9.13
C GLU A 48 -6.85 -14.21 9.36
N VAL A 49 -6.22 -13.71 8.30
CA VAL A 49 -4.95 -12.97 8.37
C VAL A 49 -5.11 -11.66 9.15
N GLU A 50 -6.19 -10.90 8.93
CA GLU A 50 -6.43 -9.69 9.71
C GLU A 50 -6.61 -10.02 11.20
N ARG A 51 -7.39 -11.06 11.52
CA ARG A 51 -7.58 -11.51 12.92
C ARG A 51 -6.25 -11.92 13.55
N PHE A 52 -5.41 -12.63 12.81
CA PHE A 52 -4.06 -12.99 13.25
C PHE A 52 -3.24 -11.73 13.58
N TYR A 53 -3.17 -10.74 12.68
CA TYR A 53 -2.44 -9.49 12.96
C TYR A 53 -2.98 -8.75 14.18
N ILE A 54 -4.30 -8.60 14.28
CA ILE A 54 -4.94 -7.93 15.43
C ILE A 54 -4.54 -8.61 16.73
N GLN A 55 -4.60 -9.95 16.80
CA GLN A 55 -4.22 -10.71 17.98
C GLN A 55 -2.74 -10.52 18.35
N GLN A 56 -1.84 -10.56 17.37
CA GLN A 56 -0.41 -10.36 17.61
C GLN A 56 -0.12 -8.95 18.14
N ILE A 57 -0.74 -7.93 17.53
CA ILE A 57 -0.58 -6.53 17.93
C ILE A 57 -1.13 -6.32 19.35
N GLN A 58 -2.32 -6.80 19.65
CA GLN A 58 -2.92 -6.66 20.98
C GLN A 58 -2.12 -7.36 22.08
N ASN A 59 -1.54 -8.52 21.77
CA ASN A 59 -0.69 -9.24 22.73
C ASN A 59 0.62 -8.49 23.02
N ALA A 60 1.26 -7.92 21.98
CA ALA A 60 2.53 -7.23 22.13
C ALA A 60 2.39 -5.76 22.55
N TYR A 61 1.31 -5.10 22.13
CA TYR A 61 1.05 -3.67 22.33
C TYR A 61 -0.43 -3.44 22.71
N PRO A 62 -0.86 -3.76 23.94
CA PRO A 62 -2.27 -3.68 24.35
C PRO A 62 -2.93 -2.30 24.16
N GLU A 63 -2.13 -1.23 24.23
CA GLU A 63 -2.60 0.15 24.05
C GLU A 63 -2.62 0.62 22.59
N ALA A 64 -2.19 -0.22 21.63
CA ALA A 64 -2.16 0.16 20.24
C ALA A 64 -3.56 0.21 19.65
N LYS A 65 -3.79 1.21 18.81
CA LYS A 65 -4.98 1.31 17.98
C LYS A 65 -4.73 0.59 16.67
N ILE A 66 -5.77 0.01 16.11
CA ILE A 66 -5.67 -0.77 14.87
C ILE A 66 -6.76 -0.30 13.91
N LEU A 67 -6.38 -0.05 12.65
CA LEU A 67 -7.29 0.14 11.53
C LEU A 67 -7.01 -0.97 10.51
N GLY A 68 -7.88 -1.96 10.44
CA GLY A 68 -7.83 -3.03 9.44
C GLY A 68 -8.86 -2.81 8.33
N GLU A 69 -8.60 -3.29 7.15
CA GLU A 69 -9.54 -3.21 6.03
C GLU A 69 -10.87 -3.86 6.38
N GLU A 70 -10.82 -5.11 6.87
CA GLU A 70 -12.02 -5.94 7.08
C GLU A 70 -12.85 -5.50 8.29
N THR A 71 -12.17 -4.97 9.32
CA THR A 71 -12.80 -4.53 10.56
C THR A 71 -13.08 -3.03 10.63
N SER A 72 -12.67 -2.24 9.64
CA SER A 72 -12.77 -0.76 9.64
C SER A 72 -14.20 -0.23 9.84
N LYS A 73 -15.21 -0.93 9.35
CA LYS A 73 -16.62 -0.55 9.52
C LYS A 73 -17.15 -0.83 10.92
N ILE A 74 -16.58 -1.83 11.61
CA ILE A 74 -17.01 -2.26 12.96
C ILE A 74 -16.23 -1.47 14.01
N HIS A 75 -14.96 -1.24 13.74
CA HIS A 75 -14.02 -0.54 14.63
C HIS A 75 -13.36 0.65 13.91
N PRO A 76 -14.13 1.73 13.63
CA PRO A 76 -13.59 2.90 12.94
C PRO A 76 -12.57 3.61 13.82
N LEU A 77 -11.43 3.93 13.24
CA LEU A 77 -10.42 4.74 13.91
C LEU A 77 -10.78 6.24 13.76
N THR A 78 -10.85 6.97 14.85
CA THR A 78 -11.25 8.39 14.85
C THR A 78 -10.07 9.35 14.92
N ASN A 79 -8.92 8.89 15.40
CA ASN A 79 -7.69 9.69 15.50
C ASN A 79 -6.44 8.80 15.50
N MET A 80 -5.30 9.40 15.22
CA MET A 80 -3.99 8.75 15.13
C MET A 80 -3.10 9.00 16.38
N GLU A 81 -3.69 9.27 17.53
CA GLU A 81 -2.97 9.43 18.78
C GLU A 81 -2.49 8.10 19.34
N GLY A 82 -1.32 8.07 19.94
CA GLY A 82 -0.69 6.86 20.44
C GLY A 82 -0.04 6.03 19.34
N LEU A 83 0.19 4.75 19.61
CA LEU A 83 0.68 3.78 18.65
C LEU A 83 -0.48 3.27 17.79
N VAL A 84 -0.34 3.35 16.48
CA VAL A 84 -1.39 2.97 15.52
C VAL A 84 -0.80 2.04 14.48
N PHE A 85 -1.49 0.93 14.23
CA PHE A 85 -1.24 0.04 13.11
C PHE A 85 -2.35 0.17 12.08
N ILE A 86 -1.99 0.27 10.81
CA ILE A 86 -2.92 0.26 9.68
C ILE A 86 -2.60 -0.98 8.86
N LEU A 87 -3.61 -1.82 8.59
CA LEU A 87 -3.45 -3.18 8.05
C LEU A 87 -4.26 -3.37 6.78
N ASP A 88 -3.63 -3.94 5.76
CA ASP A 88 -4.29 -4.62 4.66
C ASP A 88 -3.80 -6.08 4.63
N PRO A 89 -4.64 -7.04 5.00
CA PRO A 89 -4.23 -8.44 5.07
C PRO A 89 -3.87 -9.02 3.70
N ILE A 90 -4.68 -8.72 2.67
CA ILE A 90 -4.47 -9.19 1.29
C ILE A 90 -4.90 -8.08 0.32
N ASP A 91 -4.00 -7.14 0.07
CA ASP A 91 -4.19 -6.15 -1.00
C ASP A 91 -4.16 -6.84 -2.36
N GLY A 92 -5.20 -6.59 -3.16
CA GLY A 92 -5.39 -7.27 -4.43
C GLY A 92 -6.16 -8.60 -4.30
N THR A 93 -7.18 -8.69 -3.43
CA THR A 93 -8.01 -9.90 -3.21
C THR A 93 -8.57 -10.50 -4.51
N MET A 94 -8.91 -9.69 -5.52
CA MET A 94 -9.32 -10.19 -6.84
C MET A 94 -8.20 -11.01 -7.51
N ASN A 95 -6.96 -10.53 -7.43
CA ASN A 95 -5.79 -11.24 -7.97
C ASN A 95 -5.50 -12.52 -7.18
N PHE A 96 -5.61 -12.44 -5.84
CA PHE A 96 -5.49 -13.61 -4.96
C PHE A 96 -6.49 -14.70 -5.38
N VAL A 97 -7.77 -14.38 -5.48
CA VAL A 97 -8.85 -15.32 -5.84
C VAL A 97 -8.68 -15.88 -7.25
N LYS A 98 -8.39 -15.05 -8.24
CA LYS A 98 -8.41 -15.43 -9.65
C LYS A 98 -7.08 -15.95 -10.17
N GLN A 99 -5.97 -15.48 -9.62
CA GLN A 99 -4.64 -15.72 -10.18
C GLN A 99 -3.68 -16.42 -9.21
N LYS A 100 -3.94 -16.36 -7.90
CA LYS A 100 -3.03 -16.81 -6.83
C LYS A 100 -1.64 -16.16 -6.95
N ARG A 101 -1.58 -14.94 -7.44
CA ARG A 101 -0.37 -14.10 -7.59
C ARG A 101 -0.75 -12.64 -7.76
N ASN A 102 0.24 -11.75 -7.74
CA ASN A 102 0.08 -10.30 -7.89
C ASN A 102 -0.80 -9.69 -6.80
N PHE A 103 -0.56 -10.05 -5.57
CA PHE A 103 -1.18 -9.52 -4.37
C PHE A 103 -0.11 -9.36 -3.27
N ALA A 104 -0.40 -8.53 -2.29
CA ALA A 104 0.52 -8.20 -1.22
C ALA A 104 -0.18 -8.21 0.15
N SER A 105 0.59 -8.20 1.25
CA SER A 105 0.10 -7.86 2.58
C SER A 105 0.81 -6.59 3.05
N MET A 106 0.07 -5.66 3.66
CA MET A 106 0.59 -4.35 4.00
C MET A 106 0.35 -4.01 5.47
N ILE A 107 1.38 -3.46 6.12
CA ILE A 107 1.30 -2.93 7.49
C ILE A 107 2.00 -1.58 7.55
N ALA A 108 1.33 -0.59 8.14
CA ALA A 108 1.94 0.70 8.48
C ALA A 108 1.88 0.95 9.98
N VAL A 109 2.94 1.54 10.53
CA VAL A 109 3.06 1.90 11.94
C VAL A 109 3.22 3.40 12.09
N TYR A 110 2.35 4.00 12.89
CA TYR A 110 2.35 5.42 13.22
C TYR A 110 2.45 5.63 14.72
N TYR A 111 2.97 6.76 15.14
CA TYR A 111 2.93 7.22 16.51
C TYR A 111 2.59 8.71 16.61
N ASN A 112 1.48 9.05 17.28
CA ASN A 112 0.99 10.41 17.39
C ASN A 112 0.93 11.13 16.02
N ASN A 113 0.25 10.52 15.06
CA ASN A 113 0.10 11.00 13.68
C ASN A 113 1.39 11.11 12.87
N ARG A 114 2.51 10.60 13.38
CA ARG A 114 3.80 10.60 12.66
C ARG A 114 4.08 9.23 12.09
N PRO A 115 4.45 9.11 10.81
CA PRO A 115 4.86 7.84 10.23
C PRO A 115 6.14 7.33 10.90
N LEU A 116 6.22 6.04 11.13
CA LEU A 116 7.39 5.37 11.66
C LEU A 116 7.97 4.34 10.70
N LEU A 117 7.15 3.33 10.35
CA LEU A 117 7.57 2.18 9.58
C LEU A 117 6.45 1.77 8.62
N GLY A 118 6.81 1.41 7.40
CA GLY A 118 5.93 0.83 6.40
C GLY A 118 6.45 -0.53 5.94
N TYR A 119 5.53 -1.43 5.61
CA TYR A 119 5.82 -2.78 5.14
C TYR A 119 4.86 -3.16 4.03
N ILE A 120 5.40 -3.64 2.90
CA ILE A 120 4.67 -4.23 1.78
C ILE A 120 5.33 -5.56 1.47
N TYR A 121 4.59 -6.65 1.61
CA TYR A 121 5.11 -7.97 1.35
C TYR A 121 4.50 -8.55 0.07
N ASP A 122 5.28 -8.65 -1.01
CA ASP A 122 4.91 -9.46 -2.18
C ASP A 122 4.97 -10.94 -1.76
N ILE A 123 3.82 -11.51 -1.47
CA ILE A 123 3.68 -12.83 -0.88
C ILE A 123 4.27 -13.92 -1.76
N ILE A 124 4.09 -13.81 -3.07
CA ILE A 124 4.50 -14.85 -4.02
C ILE A 124 5.99 -14.80 -4.32
N ARG A 125 6.56 -13.58 -4.44
CA ARG A 125 8.00 -13.43 -4.68
C ARG A 125 8.86 -13.57 -3.44
N ASP A 126 8.23 -13.58 -2.25
CA ASP A 126 8.93 -13.57 -0.97
C ASP A 126 9.85 -12.33 -0.83
N GLU A 127 9.34 -11.19 -1.31
CA GLU A 127 10.02 -9.90 -1.28
C GLU A 127 9.32 -8.97 -0.28
N LEU A 128 9.94 -8.75 0.88
CA LEU A 128 9.47 -7.81 1.89
C LEU A 128 10.12 -6.44 1.68
N TYR A 129 9.32 -5.45 1.26
CA TYR A 129 9.70 -4.05 1.18
C TYR A 129 9.35 -3.37 2.50
N TRP A 130 10.35 -2.80 3.18
CA TRP A 130 10.17 -2.26 4.51
C TRP A 130 11.12 -1.11 4.81
N GLY A 131 10.76 -0.26 5.76
CA GLY A 131 11.60 0.87 6.18
C GLY A 131 10.75 2.04 6.66
N GLY A 132 11.32 3.23 6.57
CA GLY A 132 10.66 4.46 6.98
C GLY A 132 11.57 5.38 7.80
N PRO A 133 11.00 6.45 8.41
CA PRO A 133 11.75 7.46 9.15
C PRO A 133 12.60 6.91 10.31
N VAL A 134 12.26 5.74 10.87
CA VAL A 134 13.04 5.11 11.96
C VAL A 134 14.43 4.71 11.49
N TYR A 135 14.56 4.33 10.23
CA TYR A 135 15.83 3.88 9.64
C TYR A 135 16.43 4.87 8.64
N ASP A 136 15.64 5.88 8.25
CA ASP A 136 15.98 6.82 7.15
C ASP A 136 16.36 6.06 5.87
N ALA A 137 15.73 4.94 5.62
CA ALA A 137 16.02 4.01 4.53
C ALA A 137 14.84 3.09 4.23
N VAL A 138 14.82 2.54 3.02
CA VAL A 138 13.90 1.47 2.59
C VAL A 138 14.72 0.28 2.11
N TYR A 139 14.25 -0.91 2.42
CA TYR A 139 14.89 -2.17 2.11
C TYR A 139 13.94 -3.09 1.33
N CYS A 140 14.50 -3.97 0.51
CA CYS A 140 13.86 -5.18 0.03
C CYS A 140 14.59 -6.37 0.64
N ASN A 141 13.93 -7.11 1.53
CA ASN A 141 14.57 -8.10 2.39
C ASN A 141 15.76 -7.46 3.13
N ASP A 142 16.99 -7.90 2.86
CA ASP A 142 18.20 -7.39 3.48
C ASP A 142 18.95 -6.33 2.62
N TYR A 143 18.43 -5.98 1.45
CA TYR A 143 19.05 -5.06 0.51
C TYR A 143 18.43 -3.67 0.60
N GLN A 144 19.24 -2.66 0.91
CA GLN A 144 18.79 -1.27 0.88
C GLN A 144 18.49 -0.82 -0.55
N LEU A 145 17.32 -0.22 -0.74
CA LEU A 145 16.94 0.38 -2.02
C LEU A 145 17.66 1.72 -2.22
N ALA A 146 18.09 1.96 -3.44
CA ALA A 146 18.49 3.29 -3.88
C ALA A 146 17.25 4.16 -4.15
N ILE A 147 17.41 5.48 -4.04
CA ILE A 147 16.39 6.42 -4.51
C ILE A 147 16.17 6.19 -6.01
N PRO A 148 14.91 6.02 -6.47
CA PRO A 148 14.62 5.84 -7.89
C PRO A 148 15.10 7.02 -8.74
N THR A 149 15.51 6.72 -9.97
CA THR A 149 15.91 7.76 -10.94
C THR A 149 14.74 8.72 -11.19
N ASP A 150 15.00 10.03 -11.08
CA ASP A 150 14.01 11.08 -11.33
C ASP A 150 13.84 11.34 -12.84
N SER A 151 13.11 10.44 -13.51
CA SER A 151 12.84 10.49 -14.94
C SER A 151 11.65 11.38 -15.28
N ILE A 152 11.64 11.94 -16.49
CA ILE A 152 10.51 12.69 -17.05
C ILE A 152 9.41 11.74 -17.55
N LEU A 153 8.18 12.25 -17.68
CA LEU A 153 7.01 11.43 -18.02
C LEU A 153 7.18 10.60 -19.31
N SER A 154 7.76 11.19 -20.35
CA SER A 154 7.92 10.52 -21.64
C SER A 154 8.89 9.34 -21.67
N GLU A 155 9.74 9.19 -20.65
CA GLU A 155 10.74 8.14 -20.55
C GLU A 155 10.29 6.98 -19.64
N GLY A 156 9.19 7.13 -18.90
CA GLY A 156 8.79 6.21 -17.88
C GLY A 156 7.46 5.50 -18.10
N LEU A 157 7.32 4.34 -17.46
CA LEU A 157 6.05 3.62 -17.38
C LEU A 157 5.18 4.23 -16.29
N VAL A 158 3.88 4.36 -16.56
CA VAL A 158 2.89 4.84 -15.60
C VAL A 158 1.95 3.73 -15.15
N GLN A 159 1.44 3.84 -13.93
CA GLN A 159 0.45 2.92 -13.37
C GLN A 159 -0.78 3.72 -12.94
N LEU A 160 -1.94 3.31 -13.45
CA LEU A 160 -3.21 3.98 -13.18
C LEU A 160 -4.29 2.96 -12.86
N CYS A 161 -5.23 3.33 -11.99
CA CYS A 161 -6.40 2.51 -11.78
C CYS A 161 -7.35 2.57 -12.98
N ARG A 162 -8.16 1.51 -13.14
CA ARG A 162 -9.09 1.34 -14.26
C ARG A 162 -10.00 2.56 -14.52
N PRO A 163 -10.64 3.18 -13.51
CA PRO A 163 -11.50 4.34 -13.75
C PRO A 163 -10.79 5.53 -14.37
N PHE A 164 -9.53 5.78 -14.05
CA PHE A 164 -8.76 6.90 -14.59
C PHE A 164 -8.49 6.74 -16.09
N VAL A 165 -8.33 5.51 -16.54
CA VAL A 165 -8.10 5.19 -17.94
C VAL A 165 -9.41 5.09 -18.72
N MET A 166 -10.39 4.32 -18.22
CA MET A 166 -11.62 4.02 -18.95
C MET A 166 -12.57 5.21 -19.03
N ASN A 167 -12.68 5.98 -17.93
CA ASN A 167 -13.60 7.12 -17.84
C ASN A 167 -12.90 8.46 -18.07
N ASP A 168 -11.57 8.44 -18.29
CA ASP A 168 -10.73 9.65 -18.37
C ASP A 168 -10.86 10.55 -17.13
N SER A 169 -11.08 9.95 -15.96
CA SER A 169 -11.21 10.72 -14.73
C SER A 169 -9.95 11.54 -14.49
N TYR A 170 -10.13 12.82 -14.17
CA TYR A 170 -9.05 13.80 -13.99
C TYR A 170 -8.17 14.04 -15.25
N GLY A 171 -8.55 13.56 -16.44
CA GLY A 171 -7.77 13.71 -17.66
C GLY A 171 -6.51 12.83 -17.74
N PHE A 172 -6.47 11.73 -17.02
CA PHE A 172 -5.30 10.83 -16.98
C PHE A 172 -4.99 10.14 -18.31
N ARG A 173 -5.89 10.13 -19.31
CA ARG A 173 -5.54 9.66 -20.65
C ARG A 173 -4.37 10.44 -21.24
N ARG A 174 -4.31 11.76 -21.02
CA ARG A 174 -3.20 12.60 -21.48
C ARG A 174 -1.87 12.17 -20.85
N VAL A 175 -1.90 11.71 -19.61
CA VAL A 175 -0.71 11.15 -18.94
C VAL A 175 -0.26 9.85 -19.60
N VAL A 176 -1.21 8.95 -19.95
CA VAL A 176 -0.91 7.72 -20.68
C VAL A 176 -0.29 8.03 -22.05
N ASP A 177 -0.91 8.94 -22.81
CA ASP A 177 -0.46 9.32 -24.16
C ASP A 177 0.94 9.96 -24.15
N ALA A 178 1.30 10.67 -23.07
CA ALA A 178 2.59 11.33 -22.91
C ALA A 178 3.67 10.42 -22.31
N SER A 179 3.32 9.23 -21.82
CA SER A 179 4.23 8.29 -21.15
C SER A 179 4.85 7.27 -22.11
N ALA A 180 5.86 6.52 -21.66
CA ALA A 180 6.41 5.38 -22.38
C ALA A 180 5.46 4.15 -22.40
N GLY A 181 4.43 4.14 -21.58
CA GLY A 181 3.39 3.10 -21.58
C GLY A 181 2.72 2.88 -20.24
N LEU A 182 1.54 2.25 -20.29
CA LEU A 182 0.67 2.00 -19.14
C LEU A 182 0.86 0.58 -18.57
N ARG A 183 0.78 0.46 -17.25
CA ARG A 183 0.64 -0.79 -16.51
C ARG A 183 -0.53 -0.70 -15.53
N MET A 184 -1.17 -1.85 -15.27
CA MET A 184 -2.27 -1.98 -14.32
C MET A 184 -2.15 -3.35 -13.64
N TYR A 185 -1.81 -3.39 -12.38
CA TYR A 185 -1.65 -4.64 -11.63
C TYR A 185 -2.85 -4.96 -10.75
N GLY A 186 -3.62 -3.95 -10.31
CA GLY A 186 -4.80 -4.12 -9.48
C GLY A 186 -4.47 -4.54 -8.05
N CYS A 187 -3.35 -4.07 -7.52
CA CYS A 187 -2.86 -4.28 -6.17
C CYS A 187 -2.01 -3.06 -5.80
N ALA A 188 -2.46 -2.27 -4.85
CA ALA A 188 -1.82 -0.99 -4.48
C ALA A 188 -0.38 -1.20 -4.00
N GLY A 189 -0.14 -2.23 -3.19
CA GLY A 189 1.20 -2.56 -2.70
C GLY A 189 2.18 -2.86 -3.83
N LEU A 190 1.79 -3.65 -4.83
CA LEU A 190 2.65 -3.94 -5.98
C LEU A 190 2.86 -2.71 -6.87
N GLU A 191 1.84 -1.86 -7.01
CA GLU A 191 1.97 -0.58 -7.72
C GLU A 191 2.97 0.34 -7.01
N PHE A 192 2.92 0.42 -5.67
CA PHE A 192 3.94 1.12 -4.87
C PHE A 192 5.32 0.52 -5.07
N ILE A 193 5.49 -0.80 -4.94
CA ILE A 193 6.77 -1.50 -5.14
C ILE A 193 7.40 -1.13 -6.49
N ASN A 194 6.62 -1.03 -7.56
CA ASN A 194 7.15 -0.68 -8.87
C ASN A 194 7.67 0.76 -8.93
N VAL A 195 7.06 1.71 -8.20
CA VAL A 195 7.59 3.08 -8.11
C VAL A 195 8.82 3.14 -7.20
N LEU A 196 8.78 2.46 -6.03
CA LEU A 196 9.90 2.39 -5.09
C LEU A 196 11.18 1.81 -5.72
N THR A 197 11.02 0.91 -6.69
CA THR A 197 12.14 0.24 -7.39
C THR A 197 12.49 0.88 -8.74
N GLY A 198 11.83 1.97 -9.13
CA GLY A 198 12.06 2.66 -10.41
C GLY A 198 11.60 1.89 -11.65
N ARG A 199 10.82 0.80 -11.49
CA ARG A 199 10.21 0.07 -12.62
C ARG A 199 9.11 0.88 -13.29
N CYS A 200 8.42 1.72 -12.52
CA CYS A 200 7.48 2.73 -12.98
C CYS A 200 7.82 4.07 -12.32
N ILE A 201 7.49 5.16 -13.01
CA ILE A 201 7.79 6.52 -12.51
C ILE A 201 6.64 7.14 -11.74
N CYS A 202 5.43 6.59 -11.90
CA CYS A 202 4.28 7.02 -11.11
C CYS A 202 3.24 5.91 -10.94
N TYR A 203 2.41 6.13 -9.92
CA TYR A 203 1.18 5.39 -9.64
C TYR A 203 0.09 6.37 -9.23
N ALA A 204 -1.11 6.28 -9.81
CA ALA A 204 -2.26 7.07 -9.38
C ALA A 204 -3.53 6.22 -9.27
N SER A 205 -4.22 6.36 -8.13
CA SER A 205 -5.43 5.62 -7.81
C SER A 205 -6.27 6.33 -6.75
N THR A 206 -7.51 5.90 -6.59
CA THR A 206 -8.29 6.17 -5.39
C THR A 206 -7.92 5.15 -4.33
N LEU A 207 -7.28 5.58 -3.25
CA LEU A 207 -6.75 4.73 -2.19
C LEU A 207 -7.49 4.93 -0.88
N ARG A 208 -7.73 3.84 -0.17
CA ARG A 208 -8.18 3.82 1.21
C ARG A 208 -6.98 3.92 2.16
N PRO A 209 -7.19 4.18 3.46
CA PRO A 209 -6.09 4.30 4.41
C PRO A 209 -5.12 3.12 4.41
N TRP A 210 -5.62 1.89 4.32
CA TRP A 210 -4.81 0.67 4.35
C TRP A 210 -4.05 0.43 3.05
N ASP A 211 -4.60 0.83 1.88
CA ASP A 211 -3.91 0.79 0.59
C ASP A 211 -2.76 1.81 0.52
N LEU A 212 -2.89 2.93 1.27
CA LEU A 212 -1.98 4.08 1.16
C LEU A 212 -0.87 4.08 2.22
N ALA A 213 -1.19 3.75 3.47
CA ALA A 213 -0.35 4.12 4.62
C ALA A 213 1.08 3.58 4.54
N ALA A 214 1.24 2.30 4.23
CA ALA A 214 2.56 1.66 4.14
C ALA A 214 3.36 2.20 2.94
N GLY A 215 2.72 2.23 1.76
CA GLY A 215 3.34 2.72 0.53
C GLY A 215 3.78 4.19 0.63
N LYS A 216 2.96 5.04 1.27
CA LYS A 216 3.29 6.45 1.53
C LYS A 216 4.56 6.58 2.38
N ILE A 217 4.66 5.84 3.49
CA ILE A 217 5.85 5.88 4.36
C ILE A 217 7.10 5.53 3.56
N LEU A 218 7.07 4.44 2.79
CA LEU A 218 8.22 3.99 2.01
C LEU A 218 8.57 4.98 0.89
N ALA A 219 7.57 5.47 0.16
CA ALA A 219 7.79 6.39 -0.95
C ALA A 219 8.39 7.73 -0.49
N GLU A 220 7.84 8.33 0.58
CA GLU A 220 8.37 9.58 1.13
C GLU A 220 9.79 9.40 1.69
N THR A 221 10.13 8.22 2.25
CA THR A 221 11.48 7.91 2.72
C THR A 221 12.49 7.82 1.57
N LEU A 222 12.03 7.45 0.36
CA LEU A 222 12.85 7.45 -0.87
C LEU A 222 12.75 8.78 -1.66
N ASP A 223 12.31 9.87 -1.02
CA ASP A 223 12.22 11.20 -1.63
C ASP A 223 11.27 11.28 -2.85
N LEU A 224 10.31 10.35 -2.94
CA LEU A 224 9.23 10.39 -3.92
C LEU A 224 8.10 11.32 -3.46
N VAL A 225 7.38 11.89 -4.41
CA VAL A 225 6.19 12.69 -4.14
C VAL A 225 4.99 11.77 -3.87
N VAL A 226 4.26 12.01 -2.78
CA VAL A 226 2.97 11.36 -2.49
C VAL A 226 1.94 12.44 -2.19
N GLU A 227 1.05 12.69 -3.13
CA GLU A 227 0.14 13.81 -3.08
C GLU A 227 -1.31 13.38 -3.28
N ALA A 228 -2.22 13.95 -2.46
CA ALA A 228 -3.66 13.82 -2.67
C ALA A 228 -4.10 14.90 -3.66
N ILE A 229 -4.64 14.50 -4.81
CA ILE A 229 -4.98 15.43 -5.90
C ILE A 229 -6.45 15.88 -5.90
N ASP A 230 -7.32 15.26 -5.11
CA ASP A 230 -8.76 15.57 -5.05
C ASP A 230 -9.18 16.32 -3.77
N VAL A 231 -8.30 16.44 -2.80
CA VAL A 231 -8.58 17.07 -1.50
C VAL A 231 -7.39 17.90 -1.00
N LYS A 232 -7.69 19.04 -0.36
CA LYS A 232 -6.66 19.91 0.22
C LYS A 232 -6.19 19.42 1.61
N GLU A 233 -7.02 18.69 2.35
CA GLU A 233 -6.68 18.20 3.68
C GLU A 233 -6.24 16.74 3.65
N THR A 234 -5.08 16.46 4.22
CA THR A 234 -4.45 15.14 4.26
C THR A 234 -4.82 14.37 5.52
N ASN A 235 -6.10 14.05 5.70
CA ASN A 235 -6.46 13.10 6.76
C ASN A 235 -6.11 11.67 6.30
N MET A 236 -5.19 11.00 7.03
CA MET A 236 -4.77 9.62 6.71
C MET A 236 -5.92 8.60 6.81
N LEU A 237 -6.95 8.92 7.56
CA LEU A 237 -8.09 8.02 7.81
C LEU A 237 -9.20 8.11 6.74
N SER A 238 -9.04 8.92 5.71
CA SER A 238 -10.03 9.07 4.62
C SER A 238 -9.48 8.57 3.29
N SER A 239 -10.37 7.99 2.46
CA SER A 239 -10.05 7.67 1.06
C SER A 239 -9.79 8.93 0.26
N LYS A 240 -8.86 8.88 -0.68
CA LYS A 240 -8.47 10.01 -1.53
C LYS A 240 -7.89 9.55 -2.85
N VAL A 241 -7.90 10.42 -3.83
CA VAL A 241 -7.16 10.21 -5.06
C VAL A 241 -5.71 10.61 -4.82
N VAL A 242 -4.80 9.68 -4.99
CA VAL A 242 -3.37 9.85 -4.70
C VAL A 242 -2.56 9.69 -5.96
N LEU A 243 -1.60 10.58 -6.15
CA LEU A 243 -0.48 10.46 -7.08
C LEU A 243 0.79 10.16 -6.28
N VAL A 244 1.48 9.09 -6.67
CA VAL A 244 2.83 8.75 -6.21
C VAL A 244 3.74 8.86 -7.42
N ALA A 245 4.80 9.65 -7.37
CA ALA A 245 5.65 9.87 -8.53
C ALA A 245 7.07 10.30 -8.17
N THR A 246 7.99 10.17 -9.14
CA THR A 246 9.25 10.92 -9.11
C THR A 246 8.97 12.42 -9.30
N LYS A 247 9.87 13.29 -8.87
CA LYS A 247 9.64 14.75 -8.84
C LYS A 247 9.43 15.36 -10.23
N ASN A 248 10.16 14.86 -11.24
CA ASN A 248 10.00 15.36 -12.61
C ASN A 248 8.71 14.82 -13.26
N ALA A 249 8.37 13.56 -13.02
CA ALA A 249 7.11 12.99 -13.49
C ALA A 249 5.90 13.68 -12.86
N GLU A 250 5.93 13.97 -11.56
CA GLU A 250 4.86 14.71 -10.87
C GLU A 250 4.60 16.07 -11.55
N LYS A 251 5.66 16.88 -11.80
CA LYS A 251 5.53 18.17 -12.46
C LYS A 251 4.91 18.09 -13.85
N ASP A 252 5.25 17.04 -14.60
CA ASP A 252 4.69 16.84 -15.94
C ASP A 252 3.23 16.37 -15.87
N ILE A 253 2.91 15.46 -14.95
CA ILE A 253 1.57 14.92 -14.72
C ILE A 253 0.62 16.04 -14.28
N THR A 254 1.01 16.87 -13.31
CA THR A 254 0.19 17.95 -12.76
C THR A 254 -0.23 18.99 -13.82
N LYS A 255 0.59 19.21 -14.87
CA LYS A 255 0.22 20.06 -16.01
C LYS A 255 -0.85 19.42 -16.92
N LEU A 256 -0.96 18.10 -16.91
CA LEU A 256 -1.84 17.36 -17.81
C LEU A 256 -3.19 17.00 -17.17
N ILE A 257 -3.23 16.77 -15.86
CA ILE A 257 -4.47 16.42 -15.16
C ILE A 257 -5.33 17.67 -14.91
N SER A 258 -6.62 17.43 -14.68
CA SER A 258 -7.62 18.48 -14.38
C SER A 258 -8.19 18.18 -12.98
N ILE A 259 -7.91 19.03 -12.02
CA ILE A 259 -8.32 18.94 -10.62
C ILE A 259 -9.47 19.91 -10.36
#